data_17374fc350958015eae007bffdcf1f16
#
_entry.id   17374fc350958015eae007bffdcf1f16
#
_cell.length_a   1.000
_cell.length_b   1.000
_cell.length_c   1.000
_cell.angle_alpha   90.00
_cell.angle_beta   90.00
_cell.angle_gamma   90.00
#
_symmetry.space_group_name_H-M   'P 1'
#
loop_
_entity.id
_entity.type
_entity.pdbx_description
1 polymer ?
#
loop_
_entity_poly.entity_id
_entity_poly.type
_entity_poly.pdbx_seq_one_letter_code
_entity_poly.pdbx_strand_id
1 'polypeptide(L)'
;MRRLFVGLLLASSILSFNTEPGAEVVRAAYPSANVQFLPAFVALEKGLYKSEGLDAELISVRSAPIAVQALLGGQIQYILTIGPQMPAIWEGMDIVLLAQQVGRPTFSLIVTPDIQKISDLKGKKIGVSFGGSTYSGIKALLEVNKIAEKEVEYVNIPGSSPKVAAMKQGIIKAALLAPPADYIAIKSGFKRLVNLADVFKDTAFTGLAATGKLIRENPQQVKRMVRAIVKGVIHTRDYPEDAIHAMVKHLRMERDAATDAYDLIRAALNPVPTVQGVELMAQWQAIAMGTKPKKKAVEYMDLRFVNEVMAELGQK
;
A
#
# COMPACT_ATOMS: atom_id res chain seq x y z
N MET A 1 83.53 27.40 -13.75
CA MET A 1 82.23 27.37 -14.36
C MET A 1 81.42 26.33 -13.62
N ARG A 2 80.56 26.75 -12.66
CA ARG A 2 79.66 25.88 -11.83
C ARG A 2 78.22 26.07 -12.36
N ARG A 3 77.68 25.04 -12.95
CA ARG A 3 76.24 25.04 -13.36
C ARG A 3 75.37 24.59 -12.19
N LEU A 4 74.50 25.48 -11.66
CA LEU A 4 73.47 25.19 -10.76
C LEU A 4 72.30 24.53 -11.56
N PHE A 5 71.85 23.33 -11.13
CA PHE A 5 70.59 22.73 -11.55
C PHE A 5 69.53 23.09 -10.49
N VAL A 6 68.54 23.86 -10.88
CA VAL A 6 67.34 24.13 -10.08
C VAL A 6 66.29 23.10 -10.47
N GLY A 7 66.01 22.16 -9.58
CA GLY A 7 64.96 21.18 -9.77
C GLY A 7 63.60 21.78 -9.36
N LEU A 8 62.69 21.86 -10.33
CA LEU A 8 61.31 22.31 -10.12
C LEU A 8 60.46 21.10 -9.69
N LEU A 9 60.11 21.03 -8.42
CA LEU A 9 59.15 20.05 -7.87
C LEU A 9 57.72 20.49 -8.21
N LEU A 10 57.11 19.86 -9.20
CA LEU A 10 55.66 19.95 -9.49
C LEU A 10 54.90 19.13 -8.47
N ALA A 11 54.30 19.79 -7.49
CA ALA A 11 53.32 19.19 -6.59
C ALA A 11 51.99 18.97 -7.36
N SER A 12 51.74 17.76 -7.81
CA SER A 12 50.42 17.36 -8.38
C SER A 12 49.40 17.25 -7.24
N SER A 13 48.60 18.29 -7.09
CA SER A 13 47.39 18.23 -6.23
C SER A 13 46.35 17.33 -6.90
N ILE A 14 46.20 16.10 -6.45
CA ILE A 14 45.10 15.22 -6.83
C ILE A 14 43.83 15.79 -6.16
N LEU A 15 43.06 16.56 -6.90
CA LEU A 15 41.71 16.91 -6.55
C LEU A 15 40.87 15.60 -6.62
N SER A 16 40.68 14.98 -5.49
CA SER A 16 39.68 13.91 -5.33
C SER A 16 38.27 14.55 -5.52
N PHE A 17 37.74 14.47 -6.71
CA PHE A 17 36.31 14.71 -6.92
C PHE A 17 35.55 13.62 -6.15
N ASN A 18 35.09 13.94 -4.93
CA ASN A 18 34.02 13.21 -4.28
C ASN A 18 32.75 13.47 -5.12
N THR A 19 32.49 12.65 -6.13
CA THR A 19 31.15 12.54 -6.69
C THR A 19 30.30 11.91 -5.62
N GLU A 20 29.43 12.70 -4.99
CA GLU A 20 28.34 12.14 -4.19
C GLU A 20 27.63 11.11 -5.06
N PRO A 21 27.49 9.85 -4.61
CA PRO A 21 26.76 8.87 -5.40
C PRO A 21 25.35 9.41 -5.61
N GLY A 22 24.94 9.57 -6.87
CA GLY A 22 23.59 9.99 -7.22
C GLY A 22 22.57 9.10 -6.50
N ALA A 23 21.43 9.65 -6.13
CA ALA A 23 20.37 8.90 -5.46
C ALA A 23 19.99 7.66 -6.29
N GLU A 24 19.89 6.52 -5.64
CA GLU A 24 19.58 5.23 -6.27
C GLU A 24 18.10 5.18 -6.65
N VAL A 25 17.80 4.98 -7.94
CA VAL A 25 16.43 4.91 -8.43
C VAL A 25 15.76 3.61 -7.94
N VAL A 26 14.63 3.75 -7.27
CA VAL A 26 13.80 2.63 -6.82
C VAL A 26 12.34 2.82 -7.23
N ARG A 27 11.69 1.75 -7.70
CA ARG A 27 10.32 1.76 -8.16
C ARG A 27 9.42 0.99 -7.22
N ALA A 28 8.35 1.62 -6.74
CA ALA A 28 7.34 1.01 -5.90
C ALA A 28 5.95 1.16 -6.52
N ALA A 29 5.24 0.04 -6.72
CA ALA A 29 3.92 0.06 -7.33
C ALA A 29 2.79 0.01 -6.30
N TYR A 30 1.67 0.68 -6.64
CA TYR A 30 0.40 0.65 -5.92
C TYR A 30 -0.79 0.60 -6.90
N PRO A 31 -1.91 -0.09 -6.54
CA PRO A 31 -2.98 -0.39 -7.50
C PRO A 31 -3.97 0.75 -7.73
N SER A 32 -4.04 1.75 -6.87
CA SER A 32 -4.88 2.95 -7.06
C SER A 32 -4.49 4.04 -6.07
N ALA A 33 -4.61 5.32 -6.49
CA ALA A 33 -4.38 6.45 -5.63
C ALA A 33 -5.52 6.59 -4.61
N ASN A 34 -5.23 6.33 -3.33
CA ASN A 34 -6.15 6.48 -2.22
C ASN A 34 -5.38 6.59 -0.88
N VAL A 35 -6.10 6.88 0.19
CA VAL A 35 -5.50 7.13 1.52
C VAL A 35 -4.71 5.96 2.10
N GLN A 36 -4.90 4.74 1.61
CA GLN A 36 -4.19 3.55 2.10
C GLN A 36 -2.69 3.58 1.77
N PHE A 37 -2.29 4.40 0.78
CA PHE A 37 -0.90 4.59 0.36
C PHE A 37 -0.36 5.97 0.75
N LEU A 38 -1.11 6.72 1.57
CA LEU A 38 -0.74 8.07 2.00
C LEU A 38 0.66 8.16 2.61
N PRO A 39 1.10 7.22 3.49
CA PRO A 39 2.46 7.27 4.04
C PRO A 39 3.56 7.30 2.98
N ALA A 40 3.39 6.58 1.87
CA ALA A 40 4.36 6.60 0.78
C ALA A 40 4.37 7.95 0.04
N PHE A 41 3.21 8.59 -0.14
CA PHE A 41 3.14 9.94 -0.72
C PHE A 41 3.71 11.01 0.20
N VAL A 42 3.47 10.91 1.51
CA VAL A 42 4.08 11.78 2.51
C VAL A 42 5.58 11.61 2.52
N ALA A 43 6.09 10.37 2.47
CA ALA A 43 7.52 10.11 2.39
C ALA A 43 8.16 10.74 1.14
N LEU A 44 7.44 10.71 0.00
CA LEU A 44 7.90 11.36 -1.23
C LEU A 44 7.94 12.89 -1.08
N GLU A 45 6.86 13.47 -0.59
CA GLU A 45 6.72 14.93 -0.46
C GLU A 45 7.68 15.54 0.55
N LYS A 46 7.92 14.84 1.67
CA LYS A 46 8.87 15.28 2.70
C LYS A 46 10.32 14.92 2.40
N GLY A 47 10.61 14.39 1.23
CA GLY A 47 11.95 14.03 0.82
C GLY A 47 12.56 12.89 1.63
N LEU A 48 11.74 12.07 2.31
CA LEU A 48 12.23 10.99 3.19
C LEU A 48 12.94 9.90 2.41
N TYR A 49 12.56 9.62 1.16
CA TYR A 49 13.33 8.74 0.29
C TYR A 49 14.70 9.34 -0.06
N LYS A 50 14.72 10.62 -0.42
CA LYS A 50 15.98 11.32 -0.76
C LYS A 50 16.93 11.38 0.42
N SER A 51 16.42 11.59 1.64
CA SER A 51 17.25 11.56 2.86
C SER A 51 17.89 10.20 3.14
N GLU A 52 17.36 9.14 2.53
CA GLU A 52 17.92 7.78 2.55
C GLU A 52 18.76 7.48 1.27
N GLY A 53 19.06 8.46 0.44
CA GLY A 53 19.80 8.27 -0.81
C GLY A 53 19.02 7.50 -1.89
N LEU A 54 17.68 7.53 -1.84
CA LEU A 54 16.79 6.89 -2.81
C LEU A 54 16.05 7.93 -3.64
N ASP A 55 16.01 7.72 -4.96
CA ASP A 55 15.12 8.43 -5.88
C ASP A 55 13.90 7.52 -6.16
N ALA A 56 12.83 7.73 -5.39
CA ALA A 56 11.67 6.83 -5.41
C ALA A 56 10.64 7.23 -6.46
N GLU A 57 10.37 6.33 -7.40
CA GLU A 57 9.28 6.42 -8.36
C GLU A 57 8.08 5.61 -7.86
N LEU A 58 7.00 6.31 -7.46
CA LEU A 58 5.74 5.68 -7.06
C LEU A 58 4.86 5.47 -8.30
N ILE A 59 4.67 4.20 -8.69
CA ILE A 59 4.01 3.83 -9.96
C ILE A 59 2.60 3.34 -9.69
N SER A 60 1.60 4.05 -10.24
CA SER A 60 0.23 3.57 -10.23
C SER A 60 0.01 2.51 -11.31
N VAL A 61 -0.49 1.34 -10.92
CA VAL A 61 -0.84 0.25 -11.83
C VAL A 61 -2.35 -0.02 -11.80
N ARG A 62 -2.88 -0.66 -12.86
CA ARG A 62 -4.34 -0.85 -12.99
C ARG A 62 -4.93 -1.82 -11.96
N SER A 63 -4.11 -2.75 -11.45
CA SER A 63 -4.57 -3.75 -10.47
C SER A 63 -3.39 -4.35 -9.71
N ALA A 64 -3.68 -4.92 -8.54
CA ALA A 64 -2.66 -5.55 -7.72
C ALA A 64 -2.00 -6.78 -8.38
N PRO A 65 -2.70 -7.67 -9.12
CA PRO A 65 -2.03 -8.74 -9.87
C PRO A 65 -1.00 -8.24 -10.89
N ILE A 66 -1.24 -7.10 -11.54
CA ILE A 66 -0.26 -6.48 -12.46
C ILE A 66 0.99 -6.02 -11.68
N ALA A 67 0.81 -5.44 -10.47
CA ALA A 67 1.94 -5.09 -9.61
C ALA A 67 2.79 -6.31 -9.22
N VAL A 68 2.14 -7.43 -8.89
CA VAL A 68 2.84 -8.69 -8.56
C VAL A 68 3.64 -9.20 -9.74
N GLN A 69 3.07 -9.20 -10.96
CA GLN A 69 3.78 -9.60 -12.17
C GLN A 69 4.98 -8.68 -12.46
N ALA A 70 4.81 -7.37 -12.32
CA ALA A 70 5.89 -6.39 -12.52
C ALA A 70 7.03 -6.58 -11.51
N LEU A 71 6.70 -6.92 -10.24
CA LEU A 71 7.69 -7.24 -9.21
C LEU A 71 8.49 -8.50 -9.57
N LEU A 72 7.81 -9.58 -9.92
CA LEU A 72 8.44 -10.84 -10.29
C LEU A 72 9.26 -10.72 -11.58
N GLY A 73 8.83 -9.87 -12.51
CA GLY A 73 9.55 -9.54 -13.74
C GLY A 73 10.71 -8.54 -13.56
N GLY A 74 10.94 -8.03 -12.34
CA GLY A 74 12.03 -7.08 -12.04
C GLY A 74 11.81 -5.66 -12.60
N GLN A 75 10.63 -5.34 -13.12
CA GLN A 75 10.29 -4.01 -13.63
C GLN A 75 10.14 -2.98 -12.50
N ILE A 76 9.77 -3.45 -11.31
CA ILE A 76 9.72 -2.70 -10.06
C ILE A 76 10.44 -3.48 -8.95
N GLN A 77 10.92 -2.78 -7.93
CA GLN A 77 11.63 -3.38 -6.79
C GLN A 77 10.69 -3.66 -5.62
N TYR A 78 9.62 -2.87 -5.50
CA TYR A 78 8.72 -2.94 -4.35
C TYR A 78 7.25 -2.86 -4.75
N ILE A 79 6.38 -3.48 -3.94
CA ILE A 79 4.92 -3.26 -3.99
C ILE A 79 4.40 -2.81 -2.64
N LEU A 80 3.39 -1.92 -2.67
CA LEU A 80 2.85 -1.27 -1.48
C LEU A 80 1.57 -1.96 -0.94
N THR A 81 1.39 -3.24 -1.25
CA THR A 81 0.26 -4.06 -0.79
C THR A 81 0.74 -5.23 0.07
N ILE A 82 -0.17 -5.88 0.82
CA ILE A 82 0.12 -7.09 1.60
C ILE A 82 -0.68 -8.29 1.08
N GLY A 83 -2.00 -8.19 1.01
CA GLY A 83 -2.85 -9.32 0.66
C GLY A 83 -2.67 -9.87 -0.77
N PRO A 84 -2.71 -9.02 -1.80
CA PRO A 84 -2.78 -9.46 -3.19
C PRO A 84 -1.61 -10.31 -3.71
N GLN A 85 -0.44 -10.28 -3.04
CA GLN A 85 0.69 -11.14 -3.40
C GLN A 85 0.67 -12.54 -2.75
N MET A 86 -0.20 -12.77 -1.78
CA MET A 86 -0.26 -14.05 -1.07
C MET A 86 -0.53 -15.26 -1.98
N PRO A 87 -1.39 -15.18 -3.01
CA PRO A 87 -1.54 -16.27 -3.96
C PRO A 87 -0.22 -16.66 -4.64
N ALA A 88 0.58 -15.68 -5.08
CA ALA A 88 1.89 -15.94 -5.68
C ALA A 88 2.88 -16.55 -4.67
N ILE A 89 2.88 -16.06 -3.43
CA ILE A 89 3.69 -16.61 -2.33
C ILE A 89 3.33 -18.09 -2.07
N TRP A 90 2.05 -18.42 -2.09
CA TRP A 90 1.58 -19.80 -1.88
C TRP A 90 1.95 -20.74 -3.03
N GLU A 91 2.09 -20.21 -4.23
CA GLU A 91 2.60 -20.95 -5.39
C GLU A 91 4.14 -20.98 -5.45
N GLY A 92 4.81 -20.55 -4.39
CA GLY A 92 6.27 -20.67 -4.24
C GLY A 92 7.07 -19.46 -4.71
N MET A 93 6.42 -18.37 -5.10
CA MET A 93 7.14 -17.14 -5.47
C MET A 93 7.84 -16.54 -4.25
N ASP A 94 9.10 -16.14 -4.44
CA ASP A 94 9.97 -15.58 -3.41
C ASP A 94 9.63 -14.09 -3.19
N ILE A 95 8.48 -13.81 -2.56
CA ILE A 95 8.03 -12.47 -2.17
C ILE A 95 7.95 -12.42 -0.65
N VAL A 96 8.51 -11.36 -0.06
CA VAL A 96 8.65 -11.17 1.39
C VAL A 96 8.04 -9.85 1.81
N LEU A 97 7.26 -9.86 2.89
CA LEU A 97 6.67 -8.70 3.53
C LEU A 97 7.70 -8.08 4.49
N LEU A 98 7.92 -6.76 4.39
CA LEU A 98 8.99 -6.06 5.09
C LEU A 98 8.49 -5.07 6.15
N ALA A 99 7.37 -4.40 5.87
CA ALA A 99 6.79 -3.38 6.74
C ALA A 99 5.30 -3.19 6.41
N GLN A 100 4.60 -2.51 7.31
CA GLN A 100 3.20 -2.12 7.14
C GLN A 100 3.10 -0.60 6.94
N GLN A 101 2.06 -0.12 6.29
CA GLN A 101 1.68 1.29 6.25
C GLN A 101 0.37 1.50 7.01
N VAL A 102 -0.67 0.75 6.68
CA VAL A 102 -1.99 0.85 7.27
C VAL A 102 -2.45 -0.53 7.75
N GLY A 103 -2.75 -0.65 9.03
CA GLY A 103 -3.11 -1.90 9.71
C GLY A 103 -4.61 -2.21 9.73
N ARG A 104 -5.44 -1.47 8.99
CA ARG A 104 -6.89 -1.71 8.88
C ARG A 104 -7.38 -1.45 7.48
N PRO A 105 -8.42 -2.18 7.01
CA PRO A 105 -9.02 -1.90 5.72
C PRO A 105 -9.78 -0.57 5.79
N THR A 106 -9.38 0.41 5.00
CA THR A 106 -10.02 1.72 4.93
C THR A 106 -11.15 1.76 3.89
N PHE A 107 -11.69 0.61 3.51
CA PHE A 107 -12.82 0.51 2.60
C PHE A 107 -14.14 0.72 3.33
N SER A 108 -15.01 1.48 2.67
CA SER A 108 -16.44 1.54 2.99
C SER A 108 -17.23 0.74 1.96
N LEU A 109 -18.20 -0.04 2.38
CA LEU A 109 -19.24 -0.57 1.50
C LEU A 109 -20.19 0.55 1.14
N ILE A 110 -20.08 1.04 -0.07
CA ILE A 110 -20.96 2.06 -0.64
C ILE A 110 -22.04 1.37 -1.47
N VAL A 111 -23.27 1.78 -1.28
CA VAL A 111 -24.46 1.16 -1.89
C VAL A 111 -25.44 2.20 -2.43
N THR A 112 -26.31 1.77 -3.34
CA THR A 112 -27.46 2.56 -3.78
C THR A 112 -28.48 2.75 -2.63
N PRO A 113 -29.28 3.83 -2.62
CA PRO A 113 -30.19 4.16 -1.51
C PRO A 113 -31.22 3.09 -1.16
N ASP A 114 -31.57 2.23 -2.12
CA ASP A 114 -32.52 1.11 -1.94
C ASP A 114 -31.97 -0.04 -1.08
N ILE A 115 -30.66 -0.13 -0.87
CA ILE A 115 -30.02 -1.15 -0.04
C ILE A 115 -29.89 -0.61 1.39
N GLN A 116 -30.53 -1.28 2.39
CA GLN A 116 -30.55 -0.83 3.77
C GLN A 116 -29.69 -1.70 4.71
N LYS A 117 -29.45 -2.95 4.36
CA LYS A 117 -28.67 -3.93 5.14
C LYS A 117 -27.88 -4.85 4.21
N ILE A 118 -26.88 -5.53 4.74
CA ILE A 118 -25.97 -6.38 3.94
C ILE A 118 -26.74 -7.48 3.21
N SER A 119 -27.80 -8.04 3.81
CA SER A 119 -28.62 -9.06 3.17
C SER A 119 -29.36 -8.59 1.91
N ASP A 120 -29.54 -7.28 1.72
CA ASP A 120 -30.18 -6.72 0.53
C ASP A 120 -29.26 -6.76 -0.70
N LEU A 121 -27.99 -7.16 -0.51
CA LEU A 121 -27.04 -7.41 -1.60
C LEU A 121 -27.38 -8.69 -2.39
N LYS A 122 -28.23 -9.58 -1.88
CA LYS A 122 -28.67 -10.78 -2.61
C LYS A 122 -29.31 -10.41 -3.93
N GLY A 123 -28.89 -11.07 -5.01
CA GLY A 123 -29.30 -10.78 -6.37
C GLY A 123 -28.78 -9.46 -6.97
N LYS A 124 -27.89 -8.75 -6.29
CA LYS A 124 -27.35 -7.46 -6.77
C LYS A 124 -25.96 -7.61 -7.41
N LYS A 125 -25.68 -6.71 -8.33
CA LYS A 125 -24.38 -6.56 -8.96
C LYS A 125 -23.43 -5.73 -8.06
N ILE A 126 -22.29 -6.31 -7.72
CA ILE A 126 -21.27 -5.70 -6.86
C ILE A 126 -20.01 -5.47 -7.67
N GLY A 127 -19.53 -4.24 -7.72
CA GLY A 127 -18.29 -3.87 -8.40
C GLY A 127 -17.06 -4.26 -7.59
N VAL A 128 -16.18 -5.07 -8.16
CA VAL A 128 -14.95 -5.56 -7.53
C VAL A 128 -13.73 -5.38 -8.46
N SER A 129 -12.54 -5.59 -7.93
CA SER A 129 -11.33 -5.76 -8.75
C SER A 129 -10.81 -7.18 -8.48
N PHE A 130 -10.98 -8.09 -9.42
CA PHE A 130 -10.55 -9.47 -9.24
C PHE A 130 -9.06 -9.56 -8.90
N GLY A 131 -8.72 -10.43 -7.96
CA GLY A 131 -7.37 -10.58 -7.42
C GLY A 131 -6.90 -9.42 -6.51
N GLY A 132 -7.74 -8.40 -6.29
CA GLY A 132 -7.43 -7.28 -5.41
C GLY A 132 -8.21 -7.32 -4.09
N SER A 133 -7.81 -6.44 -3.15
CA SER A 133 -8.38 -6.40 -1.79
C SER A 133 -9.89 -6.06 -1.75
N THR A 134 -10.46 -5.41 -2.79
CA THR A 134 -11.91 -5.18 -2.84
C THR A 134 -12.69 -6.47 -3.12
N TYR A 135 -12.12 -7.40 -3.89
CA TYR A 135 -12.75 -8.69 -4.13
C TYR A 135 -12.69 -9.57 -2.88
N SER A 136 -11.50 -9.72 -2.30
CA SER A 136 -11.33 -10.51 -1.07
C SER A 136 -12.10 -9.92 0.11
N GLY A 137 -12.12 -8.59 0.24
CA GLY A 137 -12.84 -7.91 1.32
C GLY A 137 -14.36 -8.06 1.23
N ILE A 138 -14.94 -7.99 0.00
CA ILE A 138 -16.39 -8.22 -0.13
C ILE A 138 -16.76 -9.68 0.12
N LYS A 139 -15.94 -10.65 -0.33
CA LYS A 139 -16.18 -12.06 -0.04
C LYS A 139 -16.12 -12.33 1.46
N ALA A 140 -15.11 -11.82 2.15
CA ALA A 140 -15.01 -11.94 3.60
C ALA A 140 -16.21 -11.30 4.32
N LEU A 141 -16.68 -10.13 3.86
CA LEU A 141 -17.86 -9.47 4.42
C LEU A 141 -19.14 -10.30 4.22
N LEU A 142 -19.33 -10.90 3.05
CA LEU A 142 -20.47 -11.77 2.76
C LEU A 142 -20.43 -13.04 3.62
N GLU A 143 -19.25 -13.66 3.78
CA GLU A 143 -19.06 -14.86 4.60
C GLU A 143 -19.42 -14.60 6.07
N VAL A 144 -18.91 -13.51 6.66
CA VAL A 144 -19.25 -13.11 8.04
C VAL A 144 -20.76 -12.89 8.21
N ASN A 145 -21.45 -12.43 7.15
CA ASN A 145 -22.90 -12.21 7.15
C ASN A 145 -23.69 -13.42 6.65
N LYS A 146 -23.05 -14.58 6.45
CA LYS A 146 -23.69 -15.84 6.02
C LYS A 146 -24.45 -15.72 4.69
N ILE A 147 -23.91 -14.92 3.76
CA ILE A 147 -24.44 -14.77 2.40
C ILE A 147 -23.54 -15.59 1.47
N ALA A 148 -24.13 -16.58 0.80
CA ALA A 148 -23.37 -17.41 -0.14
C ALA A 148 -22.95 -16.61 -1.38
N GLU A 149 -21.77 -16.88 -1.90
CA GLU A 149 -21.22 -16.20 -3.07
C GLU A 149 -22.16 -16.22 -4.29
N LYS A 150 -22.83 -17.33 -4.51
CA LYS A 150 -23.82 -17.53 -5.60
C LYS A 150 -25.07 -16.65 -5.50
N GLU A 151 -25.29 -16.01 -4.34
CA GLU A 151 -26.43 -15.11 -4.11
C GLU A 151 -26.18 -13.67 -4.58
N VAL A 152 -24.95 -13.36 -5.04
CA VAL A 152 -24.57 -12.04 -5.57
C VAL A 152 -23.90 -12.19 -6.93
N GLU A 153 -23.88 -11.10 -7.73
CA GLU A 153 -23.18 -11.06 -9.01
C GLU A 153 -21.97 -10.11 -8.91
N TYR A 154 -20.78 -10.59 -9.27
CA TYR A 154 -19.59 -9.75 -9.32
C TYR A 154 -19.35 -9.18 -10.72
N VAL A 155 -19.10 -7.87 -10.77
CA VAL A 155 -18.69 -7.17 -11.99
C VAL A 155 -17.24 -6.70 -11.81
N ASN A 156 -16.33 -7.18 -12.68
CA ASN A 156 -14.93 -6.79 -12.62
C ASN A 156 -14.72 -5.37 -13.13
N ILE A 157 -14.50 -4.44 -12.23
CA ILE A 157 -14.24 -3.03 -12.52
C ILE A 157 -12.98 -2.62 -11.74
N PRO A 158 -11.78 -2.70 -12.35
CA PRO A 158 -10.54 -2.27 -11.69
C PRO A 158 -10.54 -0.76 -11.39
N GLY A 159 -10.04 -0.39 -10.21
CA GLY A 159 -9.98 1.00 -9.75
C GLY A 159 -11.24 1.48 -9.04
N SER A 160 -11.13 2.55 -8.26
CA SER A 160 -12.24 3.10 -7.46
C SER A 160 -13.12 4.04 -8.27
N SER A 161 -12.53 4.97 -9.05
CA SER A 161 -13.28 5.93 -9.86
C SER A 161 -14.18 5.27 -10.92
N PRO A 162 -13.74 4.22 -11.67
CA PRO A 162 -14.62 3.48 -12.56
C PRO A 162 -15.81 2.81 -11.87
N LYS A 163 -15.63 2.31 -10.63
CA LYS A 163 -16.75 1.77 -9.84
C LYS A 163 -17.79 2.84 -9.50
N VAL A 164 -17.36 4.05 -9.11
CA VAL A 164 -18.28 5.18 -8.88
C VAL A 164 -19.05 5.53 -10.15
N ALA A 165 -18.40 5.57 -11.29
CA ALA A 165 -19.06 5.79 -12.58
C ALA A 165 -20.09 4.70 -12.90
N ALA A 166 -19.75 3.43 -12.69
CA ALA A 166 -20.65 2.29 -12.90
C ALA A 166 -21.87 2.33 -11.94
N MET A 167 -21.68 2.79 -10.69
CA MET A 167 -22.79 3.04 -9.77
C MET A 167 -23.73 4.13 -10.30
N LYS A 168 -23.18 5.27 -10.76
CA LYS A 168 -23.96 6.36 -11.34
C LYS A 168 -24.76 5.92 -12.58
N GLN A 169 -24.22 5.01 -13.36
CA GLN A 169 -24.89 4.43 -14.55
C GLN A 169 -25.86 3.29 -14.19
N GLY A 170 -25.98 2.90 -12.91
CA GLY A 170 -26.84 1.82 -12.47
C GLY A 170 -26.36 0.41 -12.84
N ILE A 171 -25.12 0.28 -13.34
CA ILE A 171 -24.52 -1.02 -13.74
C ILE A 171 -24.28 -1.90 -12.50
N ILE A 172 -23.88 -1.31 -11.40
CA ILE A 172 -23.66 -1.97 -10.12
C ILE A 172 -24.44 -1.27 -9.00
N LYS A 173 -24.82 -2.02 -7.96
CA LYS A 173 -25.58 -1.52 -6.81
C LYS A 173 -24.73 -1.29 -5.57
N ALA A 174 -23.54 -1.87 -5.54
CA ALA A 174 -22.63 -1.79 -4.41
C ALA A 174 -21.17 -1.87 -4.85
N ALA A 175 -20.27 -1.26 -4.09
CA ALA A 175 -18.82 -1.43 -4.24
C ALA A 175 -18.09 -1.13 -2.91
N LEU A 176 -16.95 -1.76 -2.70
CA LEU A 176 -15.99 -1.32 -1.69
C LEU A 176 -15.15 -0.18 -2.28
N LEU A 177 -15.23 0.98 -1.65
CA LEU A 177 -14.52 2.20 -2.04
C LEU A 177 -13.71 2.73 -0.84
N ALA A 178 -12.52 3.21 -1.12
CA ALA A 178 -11.71 3.97 -0.16
C ALA A 178 -11.76 5.48 -0.47
N PRO A 179 -11.51 6.36 0.49
CA PRO A 179 -11.32 7.78 0.23
C PRO A 179 -10.24 8.02 -0.84
N PRO A 180 -10.47 8.92 -1.81
CA PRO A 180 -11.59 9.86 -1.90
C PRO A 180 -12.87 9.32 -2.59
N ALA A 181 -12.84 8.13 -3.16
CA ALA A 181 -13.91 7.64 -4.02
C ALA A 181 -15.23 7.38 -3.27
N ASP A 182 -15.17 6.94 -2.01
CA ASP A 182 -16.36 6.78 -1.16
C ASP A 182 -17.04 8.14 -0.88
N TYR A 183 -16.28 9.17 -0.58
CA TYR A 183 -16.77 10.53 -0.40
C TYR A 183 -17.44 11.08 -1.66
N ILE A 184 -16.80 10.89 -2.84
CA ILE A 184 -17.38 11.28 -4.13
C ILE A 184 -18.70 10.54 -4.38
N ALA A 185 -18.77 9.26 -4.05
CA ALA A 185 -19.98 8.47 -4.20
C ALA A 185 -21.09 8.97 -3.25
N ILE A 186 -20.77 9.25 -1.99
CA ILE A 186 -21.74 9.79 -1.00
C ILE A 186 -22.28 11.16 -1.47
N LYS A 187 -21.42 12.07 -1.92
CA LYS A 187 -21.87 13.35 -2.52
C LYS A 187 -22.73 13.17 -3.77
N SER A 188 -22.63 12.01 -4.43
CA SER A 188 -23.46 11.67 -5.60
C SER A 188 -24.78 10.95 -5.25
N GLY A 189 -25.17 10.91 -3.96
CA GLY A 189 -26.44 10.37 -3.50
C GLY A 189 -26.38 8.88 -3.11
N PHE A 190 -25.22 8.24 -3.15
CA PHE A 190 -25.02 6.88 -2.59
C PHE A 190 -24.81 6.95 -1.08
N LYS A 191 -24.93 5.82 -0.39
CA LYS A 191 -24.74 5.79 1.06
C LYS A 191 -23.67 4.79 1.48
N ARG A 192 -23.01 5.10 2.59
CA ARG A 192 -22.12 4.17 3.29
C ARG A 192 -22.99 3.24 4.14
N LEU A 193 -22.89 1.94 3.87
CA LEU A 193 -23.59 0.92 4.64
C LEU A 193 -22.71 0.38 5.79
N VAL A 194 -21.42 0.12 5.53
CA VAL A 194 -20.47 -0.45 6.48
C VAL A 194 -19.07 0.10 6.22
N ASN A 195 -18.32 0.41 7.28
CA ASN A 195 -16.87 0.52 7.23
C ASN A 195 -16.24 -0.84 7.50
N LEU A 196 -15.37 -1.32 6.63
CA LEU A 196 -14.69 -2.59 6.83
C LEU A 196 -13.80 -2.59 8.07
N ALA A 197 -13.23 -1.42 8.44
CA ALA A 197 -12.43 -1.27 9.65
C ALA A 197 -13.19 -1.59 10.95
N ASP A 198 -14.52 -1.45 10.95
CA ASP A 198 -15.37 -1.77 12.11
C ASP A 198 -15.61 -3.28 12.24
N VAL A 199 -15.60 -3.98 11.09
CA VAL A 199 -15.81 -5.45 11.02
C VAL A 199 -14.50 -6.20 11.19
N PHE A 200 -13.44 -5.72 10.55
CA PHE A 200 -12.13 -6.36 10.48
C PHE A 200 -11.06 -5.47 11.12
N LYS A 201 -10.90 -5.65 12.41
CA LYS A 201 -9.87 -4.97 13.20
C LYS A 201 -8.53 -5.72 13.06
N ASP A 202 -7.44 -4.99 13.22
CA ASP A 202 -6.09 -5.56 13.35
C ASP A 202 -5.60 -6.43 12.17
N THR A 203 -6.01 -6.08 10.95
CA THR A 203 -5.46 -6.68 9.73
C THR A 203 -4.20 -5.94 9.27
N ALA A 204 -3.19 -6.64 8.78
CA ALA A 204 -2.08 -6.02 8.05
C ALA A 204 -2.54 -5.71 6.62
N PHE A 205 -2.94 -4.45 6.35
CA PHE A 205 -3.70 -4.15 5.14
C PHE A 205 -2.85 -3.67 3.96
N THR A 206 -2.08 -2.59 4.13
CA THR A 206 -1.09 -2.13 3.15
C THR A 206 0.29 -2.09 3.78
N GLY A 207 1.32 -2.28 2.97
CA GLY A 207 2.67 -2.36 3.48
C GLY A 207 3.69 -2.36 2.34
N LEU A 208 4.88 -2.80 2.63
CA LEU A 208 6.00 -2.91 1.71
C LEU A 208 6.38 -4.38 1.54
N ALA A 209 6.47 -4.82 0.31
CA ALA A 209 7.02 -6.13 -0.04
C ALA A 209 8.03 -6.03 -1.17
N ALA A 210 8.98 -6.96 -1.18
CA ALA A 210 10.01 -7.11 -2.19
C ALA A 210 10.27 -8.59 -2.50
N THR A 211 11.07 -8.90 -3.52
CA THR A 211 11.53 -10.26 -3.74
C THR A 211 12.62 -10.64 -2.74
N GLY A 212 12.66 -11.89 -2.27
CA GLY A 212 13.75 -12.39 -1.44
C GLY A 212 15.11 -12.30 -2.15
N LYS A 213 15.13 -12.36 -3.49
CA LYS A 213 16.34 -12.08 -4.28
C LYS A 213 16.87 -10.67 -3.99
N LEU A 214 16.04 -9.63 -4.09
CA LEU A 214 16.46 -8.26 -3.81
C LEU A 214 16.98 -8.10 -2.37
N ILE A 215 16.31 -8.75 -1.41
CA ILE A 215 16.70 -8.69 0.01
C ILE A 215 18.10 -9.28 0.23
N ARG A 216 18.44 -10.37 -0.48
CA ARG A 216 19.75 -11.01 -0.37
C ARG A 216 20.84 -10.24 -1.10
N GLU A 217 20.54 -9.70 -2.29
CA GLU A 217 21.53 -9.02 -3.14
C GLU A 217 21.79 -7.57 -2.67
N ASN A 218 20.75 -6.86 -2.19
CA ASN A 218 20.82 -5.44 -1.82
C ASN A 218 20.15 -5.13 -0.46
N PRO A 219 20.57 -5.77 0.66
CA PRO A 219 19.93 -5.59 1.96
C PRO A 219 19.99 -4.15 2.47
N GLN A 220 21.02 -3.37 2.10
CA GLN A 220 21.16 -1.98 2.48
C GLN A 220 20.13 -1.09 1.77
N GLN A 221 19.87 -1.31 0.47
CA GLN A 221 18.80 -0.62 -0.26
C GLN A 221 17.45 -0.92 0.39
N VAL A 222 17.19 -2.21 0.71
CA VAL A 222 15.94 -2.63 1.38
C VAL A 222 15.78 -1.94 2.73
N LYS A 223 16.84 -1.87 3.56
CA LYS A 223 16.80 -1.17 4.85
C LYS A 223 16.50 0.32 4.70
N ARG A 224 17.11 1.00 3.73
CA ARG A 224 16.85 2.41 3.42
C ARG A 224 15.40 2.62 2.97
N MET A 225 14.87 1.73 2.11
CA MET A 225 13.49 1.80 1.66
C MET A 225 12.51 1.57 2.82
N VAL A 226 12.74 0.59 3.67
CA VAL A 226 11.95 0.35 4.90
C VAL A 226 11.99 1.58 5.79
N ARG A 227 13.17 2.20 6.02
CA ARG A 227 13.31 3.41 6.85
C ARG A 227 12.51 4.59 6.29
N ALA A 228 12.54 4.81 4.99
CA ALA A 228 11.75 5.87 4.36
C ALA A 228 10.24 5.64 4.55
N ILE A 229 9.76 4.41 4.38
CA ILE A 229 8.34 4.06 4.61
C ILE A 229 7.97 4.20 6.09
N VAL A 230 8.79 3.71 7.03
CA VAL A 230 8.55 3.84 8.48
C VAL A 230 8.46 5.32 8.88
N LYS A 231 9.42 6.15 8.45
CA LYS A 231 9.37 7.60 8.66
C LYS A 231 8.11 8.21 8.06
N GLY A 232 7.70 7.79 6.86
CA GLY A 232 6.47 8.23 6.21
C GLY A 232 5.21 7.88 7.03
N VAL A 233 5.14 6.66 7.60
CA VAL A 233 4.04 6.25 8.49
C VAL A 233 3.99 7.10 9.75
N ILE A 234 5.13 7.27 10.43
CA ILE A 234 5.25 8.07 11.65
C ILE A 234 4.90 9.52 11.36
N HIS A 235 5.44 10.11 10.29
CA HIS A 235 5.15 11.49 9.90
C HIS A 235 3.65 11.68 9.57
N THR A 236 3.06 10.76 8.81
CA THR A 236 1.63 10.80 8.50
C THR A 236 0.77 10.76 9.77
N ARG A 237 1.15 9.96 10.77
CA ARG A 237 0.44 9.82 12.04
C ARG A 237 0.56 11.08 12.93
N ASP A 238 1.75 11.64 13.01
CA ASP A 238 2.12 12.64 14.02
C ASP A 238 1.96 14.09 13.51
N TYR A 239 1.89 14.30 12.19
CA TYR A 239 1.74 15.62 11.53
C TYR A 239 0.47 15.69 10.67
N PRO A 240 -0.71 15.95 11.29
CA PRO A 240 -2.00 15.94 10.60
C PRO A 240 -2.06 16.88 9.38
N GLU A 241 -1.52 18.09 9.52
CA GLU A 241 -1.56 19.11 8.45
C GLU A 241 -0.77 18.67 7.22
N ASP A 242 0.37 18.04 7.40
CA ASP A 242 1.17 17.51 6.31
C ASP A 242 0.47 16.33 5.61
N ALA A 243 -0.18 15.46 6.40
CA ALA A 243 -0.98 14.36 5.88
C ALA A 243 -2.19 14.86 5.07
N ILE A 244 -2.92 15.84 5.58
CA ILE A 244 -4.05 16.48 4.89
C ILE A 244 -3.56 17.17 3.61
N HIS A 245 -2.46 17.92 3.68
CA HIS A 245 -1.87 18.57 2.50
C HIS A 245 -1.50 17.54 1.42
N ALA A 246 -0.86 16.44 1.80
CA ALA A 246 -0.51 15.36 0.87
C ALA A 246 -1.75 14.71 0.23
N MET A 247 -2.86 14.55 0.97
CA MET A 247 -4.13 14.08 0.41
C MET A 247 -4.72 15.07 -0.60
N VAL A 248 -4.72 16.35 -0.30
CA VAL A 248 -5.19 17.40 -1.23
C VAL A 248 -4.37 17.36 -2.52
N LYS A 249 -3.04 17.31 -2.40
CA LYS A 249 -2.11 17.36 -3.53
C LYS A 249 -2.11 16.08 -4.38
N HIS A 250 -1.92 14.92 -3.76
CA HIS A 250 -1.71 13.66 -4.48
C HIS A 250 -3.00 12.90 -4.76
N LEU A 251 -4.03 13.05 -3.91
CA LEU A 251 -5.32 12.37 -4.08
C LEU A 251 -6.40 13.30 -4.61
N ARG A 252 -6.10 14.60 -4.82
CA ARG A 252 -7.03 15.62 -5.30
C ARG A 252 -8.30 15.73 -4.46
N MET A 253 -8.14 15.60 -3.14
CA MET A 253 -9.23 15.70 -2.18
C MET A 253 -9.52 17.17 -1.85
N GLU A 254 -10.78 17.48 -1.59
CA GLU A 254 -11.15 18.72 -0.89
C GLU A 254 -10.63 18.63 0.55
N ARG A 255 -10.26 19.78 1.15
CA ARG A 255 -9.62 19.80 2.48
C ARG A 255 -10.48 19.14 3.57
N ASP A 256 -11.80 19.42 3.58
CA ASP A 256 -12.72 18.83 4.56
C ASP A 256 -12.76 17.30 4.44
N ALA A 257 -12.85 16.79 3.19
CA ALA A 257 -12.81 15.36 2.92
C ALA A 257 -11.47 14.74 3.31
N ALA A 258 -10.36 15.46 3.16
CA ALA A 258 -9.05 15.01 3.59
C ALA A 258 -8.92 14.94 5.11
N THR A 259 -9.52 15.90 5.83
CA THR A 259 -9.58 15.91 7.29
C THR A 259 -10.36 14.69 7.81
N ASP A 260 -11.57 14.46 7.29
CA ASP A 260 -12.38 13.26 7.66
C ASP A 260 -11.64 11.95 7.35
N ALA A 261 -10.95 11.90 6.20
CA ALA A 261 -10.18 10.73 5.82
C ALA A 261 -8.94 10.52 6.71
N TYR A 262 -8.30 11.58 7.17
CA TYR A 262 -7.18 11.50 8.11
C TYR A 262 -7.63 10.89 9.44
N ASP A 263 -8.74 11.33 10.00
CA ASP A 263 -9.28 10.78 11.24
C ASP A 263 -9.60 9.28 11.10
N LEU A 264 -10.08 8.87 9.94
CA LEU A 264 -10.35 7.46 9.64
C LEU A 264 -9.07 6.59 9.65
N ILE A 265 -7.95 7.09 9.11
CA ILE A 265 -6.74 6.27 8.95
C ILE A 265 -5.75 6.41 10.09
N ARG A 266 -5.76 7.50 10.85
CA ARG A 266 -4.74 7.82 11.86
C ARG A 266 -4.51 6.67 12.85
N ALA A 267 -5.58 6.08 13.38
CA ALA A 267 -5.51 4.96 14.32
C ALA A 267 -5.03 3.63 13.69
N ALA A 268 -4.96 3.57 12.36
CA ALA A 268 -4.50 2.40 11.61
C ALA A 268 -3.03 2.52 11.14
N LEU A 269 -2.39 3.68 11.38
CA LEU A 269 -1.01 3.94 10.97
C LEU A 269 -0.02 3.27 11.93
N ASN A 270 0.52 2.13 11.53
CA ASN A 270 1.51 1.37 12.28
C ASN A 270 2.51 0.72 11.31
N PRO A 271 3.82 0.97 11.43
CA PRO A 271 4.81 0.42 10.51
C PRO A 271 5.14 -1.06 10.73
N VAL A 272 4.79 -1.63 11.90
CA VAL A 272 5.12 -3.03 12.24
C VAL A 272 3.88 -3.90 12.08
N PRO A 273 3.83 -4.82 11.10
CA PRO A 273 2.71 -5.76 10.98
C PRO A 273 2.79 -6.83 12.07
N THR A 274 1.63 -7.24 12.59
CA THR A 274 1.55 -8.40 13.45
C THR A 274 1.40 -9.69 12.64
N VAL A 275 1.92 -10.80 13.14
CA VAL A 275 1.72 -12.13 12.52
C VAL A 275 0.24 -12.41 12.34
N GLN A 276 -0.57 -12.17 13.39
CA GLN A 276 -2.01 -12.35 13.35
C GLN A 276 -2.69 -11.50 12.28
N GLY A 277 -2.28 -10.23 12.13
CA GLY A 277 -2.83 -9.32 11.11
C GLY A 277 -2.54 -9.79 9.69
N VAL A 278 -1.33 -10.34 9.45
CA VAL A 278 -0.97 -10.92 8.16
C VAL A 278 -1.72 -12.23 7.91
N GLU A 279 -1.94 -13.06 8.92
CA GLU A 279 -2.74 -14.29 8.81
C GLU A 279 -4.21 -14.00 8.52
N LEU A 280 -4.80 -12.97 9.13
CA LEU A 280 -6.16 -12.52 8.80
C LEU A 280 -6.26 -12.06 7.33
N MET A 281 -5.26 -11.34 6.85
CA MET A 281 -5.21 -10.95 5.43
C MET A 281 -5.04 -12.17 4.52
N ALA A 282 -4.25 -13.17 4.92
CA ALA A 282 -4.12 -14.43 4.20
C ALA A 282 -5.46 -15.18 4.13
N GLN A 283 -6.23 -15.20 5.21
CA GLN A 283 -7.59 -15.77 5.22
C GLN A 283 -8.51 -15.07 4.22
N TRP A 284 -8.48 -13.73 4.15
CA TRP A 284 -9.26 -12.99 3.15
C TRP A 284 -8.94 -13.41 1.72
N GLN A 285 -7.65 -13.55 1.40
CA GLN A 285 -7.23 -13.99 0.07
C GLN A 285 -7.64 -15.45 -0.19
N ALA A 286 -7.53 -16.31 0.81
CA ALA A 286 -7.94 -17.70 0.72
C ALA A 286 -9.45 -17.85 0.49
N ILE A 287 -10.28 -17.08 1.20
CA ILE A 287 -11.73 -16.99 0.98
C ILE A 287 -12.03 -16.55 -0.46
N ALA A 288 -11.34 -15.51 -0.95
CA ALA A 288 -11.50 -15.02 -2.32
C ALA A 288 -11.18 -16.08 -3.38
N MET A 289 -10.25 -16.97 -3.09
CA MET A 289 -9.82 -18.06 -3.98
C MET A 289 -10.60 -19.36 -3.77
N GLY A 290 -11.49 -19.45 -2.77
CA GLY A 290 -12.16 -20.69 -2.41
C GLY A 290 -11.19 -21.77 -1.88
N THR A 291 -10.13 -21.38 -1.18
CA THR A 291 -9.06 -22.24 -0.67
C THR A 291 -8.74 -21.95 0.80
N LYS A 292 -7.68 -22.54 1.31
CA LYS A 292 -7.10 -22.20 2.63
C LYS A 292 -5.70 -21.60 2.44
N PRO A 293 -5.20 -20.79 3.40
CA PRO A 293 -3.81 -20.36 3.38
C PRO A 293 -2.86 -21.57 3.31
N LYS A 294 -1.88 -21.54 2.39
CA LYS A 294 -0.95 -22.67 2.17
C LYS A 294 0.35 -22.50 2.94
N LYS A 295 0.63 -21.33 3.50
CA LYS A 295 1.82 -20.99 4.29
C LYS A 295 1.43 -20.16 5.49
N LYS A 296 2.18 -20.27 6.58
CA LYS A 296 2.05 -19.39 7.76
C LYS A 296 2.66 -18.03 7.46
N ALA A 297 2.15 -16.97 8.08
CA ALA A 297 2.64 -15.61 7.86
C ALA A 297 4.16 -15.47 8.12
N VAL A 298 4.66 -16.11 9.16
CA VAL A 298 6.08 -16.07 9.52
C VAL A 298 7.02 -16.60 8.43
N GLU A 299 6.53 -17.41 7.48
CA GLU A 299 7.34 -17.96 6.39
C GLU A 299 7.64 -16.97 5.27
N TYR A 300 6.88 -15.86 5.21
CA TYR A 300 7.03 -14.83 4.17
C TYR A 300 7.03 -13.39 4.75
N MET A 301 7.39 -13.26 6.02
CA MET A 301 7.64 -12.00 6.69
C MET A 301 9.11 -11.89 7.08
N ASP A 302 9.73 -10.76 6.81
CA ASP A 302 11.05 -10.42 7.33
C ASP A 302 10.99 -9.08 8.07
N LEU A 303 10.76 -9.14 9.36
CA LEU A 303 10.60 -7.96 10.22
C LEU A 303 11.94 -7.43 10.77
N ARG A 304 13.08 -8.00 10.44
CA ARG A 304 14.39 -7.54 10.92
C ARG A 304 14.60 -6.07 10.59
N PHE A 305 14.36 -5.69 9.34
CA PHE A 305 14.58 -4.32 8.88
C PHE A 305 13.67 -3.31 9.59
N VAL A 306 12.37 -3.60 9.71
CA VAL A 306 11.44 -2.66 10.36
C VAL A 306 11.73 -2.56 11.86
N ASN A 307 12.05 -3.64 12.54
CA ASN A 307 12.38 -3.65 13.95
C ASN A 307 13.70 -2.88 14.25
N GLU A 308 14.75 -3.09 13.43
CA GLU A 308 15.99 -2.33 13.52
C GLU A 308 15.73 -0.82 13.33
N VAL A 309 14.97 -0.47 12.28
CA VAL A 309 14.64 0.93 11.99
C VAL A 309 13.83 1.56 13.13
N MET A 310 12.84 0.85 13.70
CA MET A 310 12.06 1.35 14.84
C MET A 310 12.95 1.60 16.04
N ALA A 311 13.87 0.69 16.33
CA ALA A 311 14.85 0.86 17.42
C ALA A 311 15.78 2.07 17.18
N GLU A 312 16.31 2.24 15.97
CA GLU A 312 17.16 3.38 15.59
C GLU A 312 16.42 4.73 15.69
N LEU A 313 15.11 4.75 15.46
CA LEU A 313 14.26 5.94 15.58
C LEU A 313 13.72 6.16 17.01
N GLY A 314 14.09 5.32 17.99
CA GLY A 314 13.60 5.40 19.36
C GLY A 314 12.09 5.17 19.50
N GLN A 315 11.48 4.47 18.53
CA GLN A 315 10.07 4.12 18.54
C GLN A 315 9.86 2.74 19.17
N LYS A 316 8.77 2.57 19.93
CA LYS A 316 8.40 1.29 20.57
C LYS A 316 7.30 0.58 19.78
#